data_6001f97dc6cecd7c2dc1e668f126756b
#
_entry.id   6001f97dc6cecd7c2dc1e668f126756b
#
_cell.length_a   1.000
_cell.length_b   1.000
_cell.length_c   1.000
_cell.angle_alpha   90.00
_cell.angle_beta   90.00
_cell.angle_gamma   90.00
#
_symmetry.space_group_name_H-M   'P 1'
#
loop_
_entity.id
_entity.type
_entity.pdbx_description
1 polymer ?
#
loop_
_entity_poly.entity_id
_entity_poly.type
_entity_poly.pdbx_seq_one_letter_code
_entity_poly.pdbx_strand_id
1 'polypeptide(L)' 'MPIRVRLDQMLMKRRMSLSELADRVGVTAANLSILKTGQARAVRFSTLAALCRELDCAPGDLLVYDPGAADPAKDEGLL' A
#
# COMPACT_ATOMS: atom_id res chain seq x y z
N MET A 1 1.55 -12.86 -3.21
CA MET A 1 1.06 -12.62 -1.83
C MET A 1 -0.46 -12.51 -1.83
N PRO A 2 -1.14 -13.17 -0.90
CA PRO A 2 -2.61 -13.11 -0.87
C PRO A 2 -3.19 -11.78 -0.40
N ILE A 3 -2.36 -10.87 0.05
CA ILE A 3 -2.78 -9.50 0.33
C ILE A 3 -2.48 -8.65 -0.88
N ARG A 4 -3.51 -8.04 -1.45
CA ARG A 4 -3.37 -7.15 -2.61
C ARG A 4 -3.38 -5.71 -2.14
N VAL A 5 -2.46 -4.93 -2.69
CA VAL A 5 -2.36 -3.50 -2.41
C VAL A 5 -3.09 -2.76 -3.51
N ARG A 6 -4.08 -1.95 -3.14
CA ARG A 6 -4.91 -1.19 -4.08
C ARG A 6 -4.57 0.28 -4.11
N LEU A 7 -3.33 0.61 -3.82
CA LEU A 7 -2.88 2.00 -3.78
C LEU A 7 -3.04 2.68 -5.13
N ASP A 8 -2.75 1.96 -6.21
CA ASP A 8 -2.90 2.45 -7.58
C ASP A 8 -4.31 2.95 -7.85
N GLN A 9 -5.30 2.15 -7.46
CA GLN A 9 -6.71 2.47 -7.68
C GLN A 9 -7.11 3.71 -6.88
N MET A 10 -6.61 3.83 -5.66
CA MET A 10 -6.92 4.99 -4.82
C MET A 10 -6.28 6.25 -5.36
N LEU A 11 -5.06 6.16 -5.88
CA LEU A 11 -4.41 7.30 -6.53
C LEU A 11 -5.22 7.79 -7.72
N MET A 12 -5.69 6.86 -8.56
CA MET A 12 -6.53 7.22 -9.70
C MET A 12 -7.84 7.85 -9.24
N LYS A 13 -8.46 7.27 -8.24
CA LYS A 13 -9.73 7.76 -7.71
C LYS A 13 -9.62 9.18 -7.15
N ARG A 14 -8.49 9.49 -6.50
CA ARG A 14 -8.23 10.81 -5.92
C ARG A 14 -7.50 11.76 -6.87
N ARG A 15 -7.17 11.30 -8.07
CA ARG A 15 -6.43 12.08 -9.07
C ARG A 15 -5.14 12.63 -8.49
N MET A 16 -4.42 11.79 -7.80
CA MET A 16 -3.17 12.14 -7.13
C MET A 16 -2.05 11.32 -7.71
N SER A 17 -0.87 11.94 -7.90
CA SER A 17 0.31 11.22 -8.34
C SER A 17 0.98 10.52 -7.18
N LEU A 18 1.77 9.49 -7.50
CA LEU A 18 2.55 8.78 -6.49
C LEU A 18 3.52 9.73 -5.78
N SER A 19 4.17 10.61 -6.54
CA SER A 19 5.12 11.59 -5.98
C SER A 19 4.44 12.55 -5.01
N GLU A 20 3.26 13.03 -5.37
CA GLU A 20 2.51 13.92 -4.50
C GLU A 20 2.13 13.22 -3.20
N LEU A 21 1.66 11.99 -3.28
CA LEU A 21 1.31 11.23 -2.09
C LEU A 21 2.53 10.97 -1.22
N ALA A 22 3.66 10.62 -1.83
CA ALA A 22 4.91 10.38 -1.11
C ALA A 22 5.33 11.63 -0.31
N ASP A 23 5.25 12.80 -0.94
CA ASP A 23 5.55 14.07 -0.26
C ASP A 23 4.62 14.29 0.93
N ARG A 24 3.34 14.06 0.76
CA ARG A 24 2.35 14.30 1.81
C ARG A 24 2.51 13.33 2.98
N VAL A 25 2.89 12.11 2.69
CA VAL A 25 3.06 11.07 3.72
C VAL A 25 4.42 11.17 4.39
N GLY A 26 5.41 11.73 3.70
CA GLY A 26 6.75 11.87 4.25
C GLY A 26 7.63 10.67 3.99
N VAL A 27 7.37 9.93 2.92
CA VAL A 27 8.21 8.80 2.50
C VAL A 27 8.76 9.09 1.11
N THR A 28 9.73 8.30 0.67
CA THR A 28 10.26 8.45 -0.69
C THR A 28 9.30 7.84 -1.70
N ALA A 29 9.30 8.39 -2.91
CA ALA A 29 8.51 7.84 -4.00
C ALA A 29 8.92 6.40 -4.30
N ALA A 30 10.19 6.08 -4.17
CA ALA A 30 10.70 4.72 -4.37
C ALA A 30 10.08 3.73 -3.38
N ASN A 31 10.03 4.10 -2.10
CA ASN A 31 9.43 3.25 -1.07
C ASN A 31 7.93 3.07 -1.30
N LEU A 32 7.25 4.13 -1.69
CA LEU A 32 5.83 4.06 -1.97
C LEU A 32 5.55 3.20 -3.21
N SER A 33 6.44 3.26 -4.21
CA SER A 33 6.34 2.42 -5.40
C SER A 33 6.48 0.94 -5.05
N ILE A 34 7.36 0.60 -4.12
CA ILE A 34 7.52 -0.79 -3.65
C ILE A 34 6.21 -1.28 -3.04
N LEU A 35 5.56 -0.46 -2.25
CA LEU A 35 4.26 -0.81 -1.68
C LEU A 35 3.20 -0.93 -2.78
N LYS A 36 3.17 0.02 -3.71
CA LYS A 36 2.19 0.04 -4.80
C LYS A 36 2.24 -1.21 -5.67
N THR A 37 3.43 -1.72 -5.94
CA THR A 37 3.60 -2.90 -6.79
C THR A 37 3.40 -4.21 -6.04
N GLY A 38 3.12 -4.17 -4.74
CA GLY A 38 2.89 -5.36 -3.95
C GLY A 38 4.16 -6.09 -3.53
N GLN A 39 5.32 -5.46 -3.69
CA GLN A 39 6.59 -6.06 -3.33
C GLN A 39 6.98 -5.82 -1.87
N ALA A 40 6.27 -4.93 -1.19
CA ALA A 40 6.53 -4.69 0.22
C ALA A 40 6.03 -5.88 1.05
N ARG A 41 6.85 -6.29 2.02
CA ARG A 41 6.49 -7.37 2.94
C ARG A 41 5.81 -6.87 4.20
N ALA A 42 5.95 -5.59 4.48
CA ALA A 42 5.38 -4.98 5.66
C ALA A 42 5.12 -3.51 5.40
N VAL A 43 4.19 -2.95 6.13
CA VAL A 43 3.92 -1.52 6.16
C VAL A 43 3.70 -1.13 7.62
N ARG A 44 4.32 -0.04 8.04
CA ARG A 44 4.12 0.45 9.39
C ARG A 44 2.71 1.00 9.53
N PHE A 45 2.11 0.80 10.69
CA PHE A 45 0.80 1.35 10.95
C PHE A 45 0.78 2.87 10.84
N SER A 46 1.86 3.53 11.24
CA SER A 46 1.97 4.99 11.10
C SER A 46 1.92 5.40 9.62
N THR A 47 2.58 4.66 8.75
CA THR A 47 2.54 4.90 7.31
C THR A 47 1.14 4.62 6.75
N LEU A 48 0.56 3.51 7.15
CA LEU A 48 -0.79 3.14 6.72
C LEU A 48 -1.82 4.20 7.15
N ALA A 49 -1.71 4.69 8.38
CA ALA A 49 -2.58 5.74 8.88
C ALA A 49 -2.42 7.03 8.07
N ALA A 50 -1.19 7.40 7.73
CA ALA A 50 -0.92 8.58 6.92
C ALA A 50 -1.50 8.44 5.51
N LEU A 51 -1.37 7.26 4.90
CA LEU A 51 -1.97 6.98 3.60
C LEU A 51 -3.49 7.12 3.64
N CYS A 52 -4.12 6.56 4.66
CA CYS A 52 -5.56 6.67 4.83
C CYS A 52 -6.00 8.12 5.01
N ARG A 53 -5.24 8.89 5.78
CA ARG A 53 -5.54 10.29 6.01
C ARG A 53 -5.46 11.09 4.71
N GLU A 54 -4.38 10.93 3.95
CA GLU A 54 -4.16 11.71 2.74
C GLU A 54 -5.08 11.29 1.60
N LEU A 55 -5.46 10.02 1.56
CA LEU A 55 -6.37 9.49 0.54
C LEU A 55 -7.83 9.49 0.99
N ASP A 56 -8.09 9.89 2.21
CA ASP A 56 -9.44 9.90 2.81
C ASP A 56 -10.13 8.55 2.61
N CYS A 57 -9.50 7.51 3.12
CA CYS A 57 -10.00 6.15 2.96
C CYS A 57 -9.70 5.31 4.20
N ALA A 58 -10.25 4.11 4.24
CA ALA A 58 -9.98 3.14 5.29
C ALA A 58 -8.87 2.18 4.87
N PRO A 59 -8.20 1.51 5.81
CA PRO A 59 -7.20 0.50 5.44
C PRO A 59 -7.73 -0.58 4.51
N GLY A 60 -9.00 -0.96 4.66
CA GLY A 60 -9.64 -1.95 3.78
C GLY A 60 -9.81 -1.49 2.35
N ASP A 61 -9.67 -0.19 2.08
CA ASP A 61 -9.66 0.34 0.72
C ASP A 61 -8.30 0.19 0.07
N LEU A 62 -7.26 0.04 0.87
CA LEU A 62 -5.87 -0.06 0.40
C LEU A 62 -5.37 -1.50 0.37
N LEU A 63 -5.79 -2.33 1.31
CA LEU A 63 -5.31 -3.68 1.48
C LEU A 63 -6.50 -4.64 1.43
N VAL A 64 -6.41 -5.64 0.56
CA VAL A 64 -7.48 -6.60 0.36
C VAL A 64 -6.90 -8.01 0.44
N TYR A 65 -7.56 -8.87 1.18
CA TYR A 65 -7.21 -10.28 1.19
C TYR A 65 -7.81 -10.97 -0.03
N ASP A 66 -6.95 -11.63 -0.79
CA ASP A 66 -7.37 -12.37 -1.98
C ASP A 66 -6.84 -13.81 -1.87
N PRO A 67 -7.67 -14.75 -1.40
CA PRO A 67 -7.22 -16.13 -1.20
C PRO A 67 -6.85 -16.84 -2.50
N GLY A 68 -7.30 -16.31 -3.65
CA GLY A 68 -6.95 -16.87 -4.95
C GLY A 68 -5.60 -16.40 -5.47
N ALA A 69 -4.99 -15.39 -4.85
CA ALA A 69 -3.70 -14.90 -5.27
C ALA A 69 -2.60 -15.87 -4.82
N ALA A 70 -1.71 -16.22 -5.75
CA ALA A 70 -0.60 -17.07 -5.42
C ALA A 70 0.36 -16.37 -4.46
N ASP A 71 0.81 -17.09 -3.46
CA ASP A 71 1.85 -16.61 -2.57
C ASP A 71 3.05 -17.55 -2.66
N PRO A 72 3.92 -17.34 -3.64
CA PRO A 72 5.08 -18.19 -3.82
C PRO A 72 6.13 -18.03 -2.74
N ALA A 73 6.09 -16.92 -2.03
CA ALA A 73 7.04 -16.63 -0.97
C ALA A 73 6.38 -16.86 0.38
N LYS A 74 6.98 -17.73 1.16
CA LYS A 74 6.54 -17.90 2.54
C LYS A 74 7.22 -16.83 3.38
N ASP A 75 6.42 -15.96 3.96
CA ASP A 75 6.92 -14.90 4.83
C ASP A 75 7.08 -15.44 6.25
N GLU A 76 7.80 -16.53 6.39
CA GLU A 76 8.01 -17.16 7.68
C GLU A 76 8.76 -16.21 8.61
N GLY A 77 8.24 -16.06 9.81
CA GLY A 77 8.84 -15.20 10.81
C GLY A 77 8.51 -13.72 10.71
N LEU A 78 7.67 -13.34 9.77
CA LEU A 78 7.28 -11.94 9.55
C LEU A 78 5.87 -11.67 10.07
N LEU A 79 5.66 -11.84 11.32
CA LEU A 79 4.35 -11.54 11.91
C LEU A 79 4.33 -10.15 12.55
#